data_29e844a12525633e25434b2bf6dc6ad1
#
_entry.id   29e844a12525633e25434b2bf6dc6ad1
#
_cell.length_a   1.000
_cell.length_b   1.000
_cell.length_c   1.000
_cell.angle_alpha   90.00
_cell.angle_beta   90.00
_cell.angle_gamma   90.00
#
_symmetry.space_group_name_H-M   'P 1'
#
loop_
_entity.id
_entity.type
_entity.pdbx_description
1 polymer ?
#
loop_
_entity_poly.entity_id
_entity_poly.type
_entity_poly.pdbx_seq_one_letter_code
_entity_poly.pdbx_strand_id
1 'polypeptide(L)'
;MDDGKGGRRGAGAVLWAPVAGRTWREFAYLLVGLPLSTLYFSLAITGVSLGAGLLVTFLGVPVLAGVLAMCRGFGRLERARVRALLGADIAEPAPIRAKKSGPLAAMGAVLKSGSAWRHLLYSVIHFPWAVFGFCLALTFWAAGWAYLLYPLWFWVFPTYTDQPGLQLFQDGDYSFYLDSPAEIALTSLIGLAFTLATPWVIRALTTVDRVMVGGLLGASRLDSRVTELESDRGVVVDTAAADLRRIERDLHDGAQARLVSLAMDLGMAREKLTGDPQAAARLVDEAHGEVKIALQELRDLARGIHPAVLTDRGLDAALSAVASRCAVPVRVAVDLPARPAAAIEGIAYFTVSELLQNISKHAGARSASVDVWKSGGRLLLQVADDGRGGAAVSGGSGLAGLAERLDAVDGVLVVDSPEGGGTTATAELPWRA
;
A
#
# COMPACT_ATOMS: atom_id res chain seq x y z
N MET A 1 8.69 32.23 -37.50
CA MET A 1 7.50 33.09 -37.72
C MET A 1 6.25 32.29 -37.36
N ASP A 2 6.07 32.03 -36.08
CA ASP A 2 4.93 31.21 -35.57
C ASP A 2 4.54 31.59 -34.13
N ASP A 3 4.42 32.90 -33.83
CA ASP A 3 4.06 33.41 -32.50
C ASP A 3 2.63 33.99 -32.39
N GLY A 4 1.79 33.83 -33.42
CA GLY A 4 0.47 34.46 -33.45
C GLY A 4 -0.73 33.63 -33.00
N LYS A 5 -0.61 32.34 -32.74
CA LYS A 5 -1.74 31.41 -32.46
C LYS A 5 -2.01 31.13 -30.98
N GLY A 6 -1.08 31.42 -30.07
CA GLY A 6 -1.24 31.21 -28.64
C GLY A 6 -2.17 32.20 -27.94
N GLY A 7 -2.12 33.46 -28.29
CA GLY A 7 -2.86 34.54 -27.63
C GLY A 7 -4.36 34.54 -27.92
N ARG A 8 -4.80 34.15 -29.11
CA ARG A 8 -6.24 34.13 -29.46
C ARG A 8 -7.03 33.00 -28.82
N ARG A 9 -6.39 31.87 -28.50
CA ARG A 9 -7.02 30.75 -27.73
C ARG A 9 -7.24 31.11 -26.27
N GLY A 10 -6.37 31.96 -25.68
CA GLY A 10 -6.49 32.40 -24.28
C GLY A 10 -7.65 33.39 -24.07
N ALA A 11 -7.77 34.42 -24.89
CA ALA A 11 -8.83 35.44 -24.73
C ALA A 11 -10.24 34.89 -24.94
N GLY A 12 -10.46 34.05 -25.96
CA GLY A 12 -11.73 33.36 -26.15
C GLY A 12 -12.12 32.46 -24.99
N ALA A 13 -11.17 31.72 -24.41
CA ALA A 13 -11.43 30.85 -23.26
C ALA A 13 -11.85 31.64 -22.00
N VAL A 14 -11.32 32.85 -21.78
CA VAL A 14 -11.71 33.72 -20.67
C VAL A 14 -13.14 34.24 -20.84
N LEU A 15 -13.51 34.68 -22.02
CA LEU A 15 -14.85 35.21 -22.29
C LEU A 15 -15.96 34.15 -22.18
N TRP A 16 -15.66 32.90 -22.55
CA TRP A 16 -16.61 31.78 -22.45
C TRP A 16 -16.61 31.09 -21.10
N ALA A 17 -15.66 31.40 -20.22
CA ALA A 17 -15.53 30.76 -18.91
C ALA A 17 -16.78 30.86 -18.02
N PRO A 18 -17.52 32.03 -17.94
CA PRO A 18 -18.73 32.16 -17.12
C PRO A 18 -19.88 31.24 -17.55
N VAL A 19 -19.98 30.94 -18.85
CA VAL A 19 -21.04 30.07 -19.42
C VAL A 19 -20.57 28.63 -19.63
N ALA A 20 -19.32 28.30 -19.32
CA ALA A 20 -18.78 26.97 -19.49
C ALA A 20 -19.45 25.96 -18.54
N GLY A 21 -19.80 24.76 -19.04
CA GLY A 21 -20.44 23.72 -18.25
C GLY A 21 -19.62 23.25 -17.02
N ARG A 22 -18.32 23.46 -17.04
CA ARG A 22 -17.45 23.23 -15.87
C ARG A 22 -17.76 24.22 -14.73
N THR A 23 -17.86 25.51 -15.05
CA THR A 23 -18.17 26.56 -14.07
C THR A 23 -19.54 26.33 -13.43
N TRP A 24 -20.52 25.91 -14.22
CA TRP A 24 -21.86 25.58 -13.72
C TRP A 24 -21.89 24.37 -12.80
N ARG A 25 -21.09 23.31 -13.09
CA ARG A 25 -20.96 22.15 -12.19
C ARG A 25 -20.28 22.54 -10.87
N GLU A 26 -19.21 23.32 -10.95
CA GLU A 26 -18.49 23.82 -9.76
C GLU A 26 -19.38 24.77 -8.94
N PHE A 27 -20.21 25.62 -9.59
CA PHE A 27 -21.19 26.47 -8.92
C PHE A 27 -22.30 25.64 -8.25
N ALA A 28 -22.88 24.70 -8.96
CA ALA A 28 -23.88 23.76 -8.39
C ALA A 28 -23.32 23.00 -7.18
N TYR A 29 -22.05 22.63 -7.21
CA TYR A 29 -21.36 22.01 -6.08
C TYR A 29 -21.39 22.93 -4.83
N LEU A 30 -21.06 24.21 -4.96
CA LEU A 30 -21.12 25.17 -3.85
C LEU A 30 -22.54 25.42 -3.36
N LEU A 31 -23.52 25.56 -4.28
CA LEU A 31 -24.93 25.77 -3.92
C LEU A 31 -25.50 24.60 -3.10
N VAL A 32 -25.29 23.36 -3.55
CA VAL A 32 -25.74 22.16 -2.85
C VAL A 32 -24.92 21.92 -1.58
N GLY A 33 -23.72 22.46 -1.53
CA GLY A 33 -22.81 22.36 -0.39
C GLY A 33 -23.38 22.91 0.90
N LEU A 34 -24.04 24.07 0.86
CA LEU A 34 -24.61 24.74 2.05
C LEU A 34 -25.70 23.90 2.75
N PRO A 35 -26.79 23.44 2.09
CA PRO A 35 -27.81 22.66 2.77
C PRO A 35 -27.26 21.32 3.30
N LEU A 36 -26.35 20.67 2.58
CA LEU A 36 -25.73 19.43 3.04
C LEU A 36 -24.83 19.66 4.25
N SER A 37 -23.97 20.67 4.22
CA SER A 37 -23.09 20.98 5.35
C SER A 37 -23.87 21.42 6.58
N THR A 38 -25.00 22.13 6.41
CA THR A 38 -25.92 22.47 7.50
C THR A 38 -26.50 21.22 8.15
N LEU A 39 -26.94 20.26 7.33
CA LEU A 39 -27.46 18.97 7.81
C LEU A 39 -26.38 18.19 8.56
N TYR A 40 -25.16 18.06 7.98
CA TYR A 40 -24.05 17.33 8.61
C TYR A 40 -23.65 17.96 9.94
N PHE A 41 -23.51 19.29 9.97
CA PHE A 41 -23.18 20.04 11.19
C PHE A 41 -24.23 19.86 12.27
N SER A 42 -25.50 20.09 11.94
CA SER A 42 -26.61 19.99 12.90
C SER A 42 -26.70 18.59 13.51
N LEU A 43 -26.67 17.54 12.68
CA LEU A 43 -26.74 16.15 13.17
C LEU A 43 -25.48 15.76 13.95
N ALA A 44 -24.30 16.21 13.54
CA ALA A 44 -23.05 15.94 14.24
C ALA A 44 -23.04 16.59 15.63
N ILE A 45 -23.34 17.90 15.72
CA ILE A 45 -23.35 18.64 17.01
C ILE A 45 -24.44 18.11 17.93
N THR A 46 -25.67 17.95 17.44
CA THR A 46 -26.76 17.40 18.25
C THR A 46 -26.44 15.99 18.75
N GLY A 47 -25.93 15.14 17.87
CA GLY A 47 -25.59 13.77 18.24
C GLY A 47 -24.44 13.66 19.23
N VAL A 48 -23.40 14.49 19.09
CA VAL A 48 -22.27 14.56 20.03
C VAL A 48 -22.77 15.09 21.39
N SER A 49 -23.54 16.17 21.39
CA SER A 49 -24.09 16.74 22.62
C SER A 49 -24.99 15.77 23.36
N LEU A 50 -25.87 15.07 22.65
CA LEU A 50 -26.73 14.01 23.19
C LEU A 50 -25.89 12.86 23.74
N GLY A 51 -24.91 12.37 22.95
CA GLY A 51 -24.05 11.27 23.34
C GLY A 51 -23.21 11.61 24.58
N ALA A 52 -22.67 12.82 24.65
CA ALA A 52 -21.91 13.31 25.81
C ALA A 52 -22.80 13.44 27.05
N GLY A 53 -24.00 14.00 26.92
CA GLY A 53 -24.96 14.10 28.03
C GLY A 53 -25.44 12.74 28.58
N LEU A 54 -25.53 11.73 27.70
CA LEU A 54 -25.95 10.36 28.08
C LEU A 54 -24.79 9.49 28.58
N LEU A 55 -23.55 9.96 28.65
CA LEU A 55 -22.42 9.13 29.14
C LEU A 55 -22.64 8.63 30.57
N VAL A 56 -23.32 9.40 31.41
CA VAL A 56 -23.67 9.01 32.79
C VAL A 56 -24.53 7.73 32.83
N THR A 57 -25.34 7.51 31.82
CA THR A 57 -26.25 6.34 31.71
C THR A 57 -25.67 5.19 30.90
N PHE A 58 -24.40 5.26 30.46
CA PHE A 58 -23.78 4.35 29.52
C PHE A 58 -24.42 4.30 28.13
N LEU A 59 -25.61 4.84 27.92
CA LEU A 59 -26.26 4.98 26.61
C LEU A 59 -25.52 5.96 25.69
N GLY A 60 -24.72 6.86 26.25
CA GLY A 60 -23.91 7.79 25.50
C GLY A 60 -22.88 7.11 24.57
N VAL A 61 -22.32 5.97 24.99
CA VAL A 61 -21.33 5.23 24.21
C VAL A 61 -21.89 4.74 22.87
N PRO A 62 -23.04 4.01 22.80
CA PRO A 62 -23.65 3.63 21.53
C PRO A 62 -24.11 4.83 20.69
N VAL A 63 -24.60 5.91 21.32
CA VAL A 63 -24.99 7.13 20.61
C VAL A 63 -23.77 7.77 19.93
N LEU A 64 -22.67 7.96 20.64
CA LEU A 64 -21.43 8.50 20.04
C LEU A 64 -20.88 7.61 18.92
N ALA A 65 -20.90 6.28 19.10
CA ALA A 65 -20.49 5.37 18.05
C ALA A 65 -21.39 5.47 16.82
N GLY A 66 -22.71 5.61 17.02
CA GLY A 66 -23.69 5.84 15.96
C GLY A 66 -23.46 7.15 15.19
N VAL A 67 -23.17 8.25 15.91
CA VAL A 67 -22.83 9.56 15.33
C VAL A 67 -21.57 9.48 14.48
N LEU A 68 -20.52 8.85 14.98
CA LEU A 68 -19.28 8.67 14.23
C LEU A 68 -19.48 7.80 12.98
N ALA A 69 -20.30 6.74 13.07
CA ALA A 69 -20.65 5.92 11.92
C ALA A 69 -21.46 6.71 10.88
N MET A 70 -22.42 7.55 11.34
CA MET A 70 -23.20 8.46 10.50
C MET A 70 -22.29 9.47 9.78
N CYS A 71 -21.34 10.12 10.48
CA CYS A 71 -20.37 11.04 9.87
C CYS A 71 -19.54 10.33 8.79
N ARG A 72 -19.19 9.06 8.94
CA ARG A 72 -18.57 8.27 7.88
C ARG A 72 -19.48 8.09 6.67
N GLY A 73 -20.77 7.93 6.89
CA GLY A 73 -21.78 7.93 5.83
C GLY A 73 -21.79 9.24 5.05
N PHE A 74 -21.76 10.38 5.74
CA PHE A 74 -21.62 11.72 5.13
C PHE A 74 -20.33 11.83 4.33
N GLY A 75 -19.22 11.31 4.84
CA GLY A 75 -17.96 11.30 4.10
C GLY A 75 -18.02 10.50 2.80
N ARG A 76 -18.79 9.40 2.74
CA ARG A 76 -19.02 8.64 1.48
C ARG A 76 -19.82 9.48 0.48
N LEU A 77 -20.91 10.11 0.95
CA LEU A 77 -21.74 10.96 0.12
C LEU A 77 -20.95 12.16 -0.44
N GLU A 78 -20.12 12.76 0.40
CA GLU A 78 -19.32 13.93 0.02
C GLU A 78 -18.23 13.56 -1.03
N ARG A 79 -17.54 12.44 -0.86
CA ARG A 79 -16.59 11.95 -1.88
C ARG A 79 -17.29 11.64 -3.20
N ALA A 80 -18.49 11.05 -3.16
CA ALA A 80 -19.29 10.80 -4.36
C ALA A 80 -19.68 12.11 -5.05
N ARG A 81 -20.05 13.16 -4.28
CA ARG A 81 -20.38 14.51 -4.78
C ARG A 81 -19.18 15.17 -5.45
N VAL A 82 -18.01 15.12 -4.81
CA VAL A 82 -16.74 15.62 -5.37
C VAL A 82 -16.40 14.91 -6.67
N ARG A 83 -16.53 13.58 -6.72
CA ARG A 83 -16.30 12.80 -7.93
C ARG A 83 -17.25 13.19 -9.06
N ALA A 84 -18.55 13.32 -8.77
CA ALA A 84 -19.57 13.61 -9.77
C ALA A 84 -19.48 15.05 -10.32
N LEU A 85 -19.29 16.05 -9.45
CA LEU A 85 -19.36 17.46 -9.84
C LEU A 85 -17.99 18.08 -10.11
N LEU A 86 -16.98 17.72 -9.36
CA LEU A 86 -15.62 18.27 -9.48
C LEU A 86 -14.65 17.36 -10.26
N GLY A 87 -15.06 16.11 -10.58
CA GLY A 87 -14.24 15.15 -11.33
C GLY A 87 -12.97 14.70 -10.61
N ALA A 88 -12.91 14.82 -9.27
CA ALA A 88 -11.76 14.41 -8.48
C ALA A 88 -12.07 13.08 -7.75
N ASP A 89 -11.23 12.10 -7.94
CA ASP A 89 -11.34 10.82 -7.23
C ASP A 89 -10.51 10.86 -5.93
N ILE A 90 -11.19 10.62 -4.81
CA ILE A 90 -10.58 10.64 -3.48
C ILE A 90 -10.65 9.22 -2.90
N ALA A 91 -9.49 8.65 -2.60
CA ALA A 91 -9.36 7.31 -2.06
C ALA A 91 -10.15 7.13 -0.77
N GLU A 92 -10.84 6.00 -0.65
CA GLU A 92 -11.62 5.67 0.55
C GLU A 92 -10.70 5.28 1.72
N PRO A 93 -11.02 5.76 2.95
CA PRO A 93 -10.32 5.30 4.13
C PRO A 93 -10.63 3.81 4.39
N ALA A 94 -9.65 3.10 4.96
CA ALA A 94 -9.77 1.69 5.27
C ALA A 94 -11.06 1.36 6.06
N PRO A 95 -11.68 0.20 5.80
CA PRO A 95 -12.86 -0.24 6.54
C PRO A 95 -12.50 -0.48 8.02
N ILE A 96 -13.36 -0.04 8.94
CA ILE A 96 -13.17 -0.32 10.37
C ILE A 96 -13.49 -1.79 10.61
N ARG A 97 -12.49 -2.57 11.02
CA ARG A 97 -12.65 -3.98 11.41
C ARG A 97 -12.55 -4.11 12.92
N ALA A 98 -13.55 -4.72 13.56
CA ALA A 98 -13.48 -5.11 14.96
C ALA A 98 -12.65 -6.39 15.11
N LYS A 99 -11.71 -6.42 16.07
CA LYS A 99 -10.89 -7.63 16.37
C LYS A 99 -11.68 -8.81 16.92
N LYS A 100 -12.88 -8.57 17.45
CA LYS A 100 -13.81 -9.58 17.99
C LYS A 100 -15.18 -9.39 17.38
N SER A 101 -15.95 -10.46 17.25
CA SER A 101 -17.36 -10.39 16.85
C SER A 101 -18.23 -9.84 18.00
N GLY A 102 -19.23 -9.02 17.64
CA GLY A 102 -20.20 -8.49 18.58
C GLY A 102 -20.39 -6.98 18.49
N PRO A 103 -21.57 -6.46 18.91
CA PRO A 103 -21.92 -5.04 18.79
C PRO A 103 -21.02 -4.13 19.64
N LEU A 104 -20.64 -4.53 20.85
CA LEU A 104 -19.74 -3.77 21.71
C LEU A 104 -18.33 -3.63 21.12
N ALA A 105 -17.82 -4.69 20.49
CA ALA A 105 -16.52 -4.65 19.81
C ALA A 105 -16.56 -3.73 18.57
N ALA A 106 -17.64 -3.75 17.81
CA ALA A 106 -17.85 -2.86 16.68
C ALA A 106 -17.92 -1.38 17.11
N MET A 107 -18.68 -1.07 18.16
CA MET A 107 -18.74 0.29 18.73
C MET A 107 -17.36 0.77 19.21
N GLY A 108 -16.63 -0.09 19.93
CA GLY A 108 -15.28 0.21 20.38
C GLY A 108 -14.31 0.46 19.23
N ALA A 109 -14.42 -0.28 18.14
CA ALA A 109 -13.62 -0.08 16.93
C ALA A 109 -13.91 1.28 16.26
N VAL A 110 -15.17 1.69 16.17
CA VAL A 110 -15.57 3.00 15.63
C VAL A 110 -15.07 4.14 16.50
N LEU A 111 -15.24 4.07 17.81
CA LEU A 111 -14.78 5.09 18.75
C LEU A 111 -13.25 5.28 18.76
N LYS A 112 -12.49 4.20 18.54
CA LYS A 112 -11.02 4.23 18.44
C LYS A 112 -10.51 4.63 17.06
N SER A 113 -11.39 4.72 16.07
CA SER A 113 -11.00 5.00 14.68
C SER A 113 -10.68 6.47 14.45
N GLY A 114 -9.43 6.81 14.17
CA GLY A 114 -9.02 8.16 13.79
C GLY A 114 -9.73 8.68 12.54
N SER A 115 -10.07 7.81 11.58
CA SER A 115 -10.84 8.20 10.39
C SER A 115 -12.26 8.65 10.74
N ALA A 116 -12.92 8.02 11.72
CA ALA A 116 -14.27 8.41 12.15
C ALA A 116 -14.28 9.82 12.79
N TRP A 117 -13.27 10.12 13.61
CA TRP A 117 -13.11 11.45 14.21
C TRP A 117 -12.75 12.53 13.18
N ARG A 118 -11.97 12.21 12.14
CA ARG A 118 -11.70 13.15 11.03
C ARG A 118 -12.97 13.48 10.24
N HIS A 119 -13.86 12.52 10.04
CA HIS A 119 -15.16 12.76 9.40
C HIS A 119 -16.07 13.65 10.25
N LEU A 120 -16.08 13.46 11.58
CA LEU A 120 -16.77 14.35 12.49
C LEU A 120 -16.18 15.77 12.41
N LEU A 121 -14.86 15.89 12.46
CA LEU A 121 -14.15 17.17 12.34
C LEU A 121 -14.50 17.88 11.03
N TYR A 122 -14.53 17.14 9.91
CA TYR A 122 -14.99 17.66 8.62
C TYR A 122 -16.42 18.23 8.73
N SER A 123 -17.37 17.50 9.31
CA SER A 123 -18.76 17.93 9.46
C SER A 123 -18.89 19.25 10.22
N VAL A 124 -17.96 19.54 11.14
CA VAL A 124 -17.95 20.78 11.92
C VAL A 124 -17.24 21.90 11.16
N ILE A 125 -16.03 21.66 10.65
CA ILE A 125 -15.21 22.72 10.03
C ILE A 125 -15.74 23.12 8.65
N HIS A 126 -16.31 22.18 7.91
CA HIS A 126 -16.82 22.46 6.57
C HIS A 126 -18.04 23.39 6.57
N PHE A 127 -18.84 23.42 7.64
CA PHE A 127 -20.04 24.27 7.69
C PHE A 127 -19.73 25.75 7.53
N PRO A 128 -18.90 26.40 8.36
CA PRO A 128 -18.59 27.83 8.17
C PRO A 128 -17.92 28.12 6.83
N TRP A 129 -17.11 27.19 6.31
CA TRP A 129 -16.53 27.30 4.98
C TRP A 129 -17.59 27.23 3.88
N ALA A 130 -18.56 26.33 3.98
CA ALA A 130 -19.66 26.21 3.02
C ALA A 130 -20.55 27.45 3.00
N VAL A 131 -20.83 28.06 4.18
CA VAL A 131 -21.53 29.33 4.29
C VAL A 131 -20.76 30.43 3.55
N PHE A 132 -19.47 30.56 3.85
CA PHE A 132 -18.63 31.57 3.19
C PHE A 132 -18.56 31.36 1.68
N GLY A 133 -18.31 30.14 1.24
CA GLY A 133 -18.22 29.79 -0.19
C GLY A 133 -19.54 30.01 -0.95
N PHE A 134 -20.66 29.66 -0.33
CA PHE A 134 -21.99 29.90 -0.89
C PHE A 134 -22.26 31.39 -1.05
N CYS A 135 -22.08 32.16 0.03
CA CYS A 135 -22.32 33.61 -0.01
C CYS A 135 -21.43 34.30 -1.05
N LEU A 136 -20.14 33.98 -1.05
CA LEU A 136 -19.19 34.59 -1.98
C LEU A 136 -19.51 34.22 -3.44
N ALA A 137 -19.75 32.97 -3.74
CA ALA A 137 -20.07 32.48 -5.08
C ALA A 137 -21.41 33.10 -5.59
N LEU A 138 -22.43 33.13 -4.73
CA LEU A 138 -23.73 33.71 -5.08
C LEU A 138 -23.63 35.21 -5.30
N THR A 139 -22.89 35.93 -4.43
CA THR A 139 -22.71 37.40 -4.57
C THR A 139 -21.99 37.72 -5.88
N PHE A 140 -20.88 37.06 -6.19
CA PHE A 140 -20.15 37.28 -7.43
C PHE A 140 -21.01 36.98 -8.66
N TRP A 141 -21.75 35.87 -8.61
CA TRP A 141 -22.62 35.46 -9.71
C TRP A 141 -23.79 36.42 -9.89
N ALA A 142 -24.53 36.71 -8.81
CA ALA A 142 -25.72 37.58 -8.88
C ALA A 142 -25.36 39.02 -9.18
N ALA A 143 -24.38 39.60 -8.47
CA ALA A 143 -23.94 40.99 -8.73
C ALA A 143 -23.32 41.13 -10.11
N GLY A 144 -22.52 40.14 -10.57
CA GLY A 144 -21.93 40.13 -11.89
C GLY A 144 -22.98 40.28 -13.00
N TRP A 145 -24.00 39.42 -12.99
CA TRP A 145 -25.09 39.48 -13.96
C TRP A 145 -26.00 40.70 -13.77
N ALA A 146 -26.34 41.08 -12.53
CA ALA A 146 -27.18 42.25 -12.26
C ALA A 146 -26.54 43.52 -12.79
N TYR A 147 -25.26 43.77 -12.49
CA TYR A 147 -24.57 44.97 -12.95
C TYR A 147 -24.27 44.94 -14.44
N LEU A 148 -23.90 43.79 -15.02
CA LEU A 148 -23.66 43.65 -16.45
C LEU A 148 -24.92 44.01 -17.26
N LEU A 149 -26.07 43.54 -16.80
CA LEU A 149 -27.36 43.74 -17.47
C LEU A 149 -28.08 45.00 -16.98
N TYR A 150 -27.44 45.87 -16.17
CA TYR A 150 -28.04 47.07 -15.61
C TYR A 150 -28.70 47.97 -16.68
N PRO A 151 -28.14 48.22 -17.87
CA PRO A 151 -28.78 48.98 -18.91
C PRO A 151 -30.12 48.43 -19.38
N LEU A 152 -30.32 47.08 -19.28
CA LEU A 152 -31.55 46.42 -19.72
C LEU A 152 -32.70 46.57 -18.73
N TRP A 153 -32.39 46.76 -17.42
CA TRP A 153 -33.41 46.89 -16.40
C TRP A 153 -33.37 48.21 -15.62
N PHE A 154 -32.48 49.13 -15.96
CA PHE A 154 -32.36 50.48 -15.39
C PHE A 154 -33.72 51.24 -15.40
N TRP A 155 -34.50 51.10 -16.47
CA TRP A 155 -35.82 51.76 -16.65
C TRP A 155 -36.83 51.38 -15.55
N VAL A 156 -36.62 50.33 -14.80
CA VAL A 156 -37.51 49.91 -13.71
C VAL A 156 -37.53 50.97 -12.60
N PHE A 157 -36.43 51.67 -12.32
CA PHE A 157 -36.36 52.66 -11.27
C PHE A 157 -37.25 53.86 -11.55
N PRO A 158 -37.10 54.56 -12.66
CA PRO A 158 -37.98 55.76 -12.94
C PRO A 158 -39.45 55.38 -13.22
N THR A 159 -39.71 54.10 -13.56
CA THR A 159 -41.08 53.68 -13.88
C THR A 159 -41.88 53.25 -12.63
N TYR A 160 -41.23 52.57 -11.66
CA TYR A 160 -41.94 51.93 -10.55
C TYR A 160 -41.55 52.43 -9.15
N THR A 161 -40.44 53.16 -9.01
CA THR A 161 -39.91 53.56 -7.69
C THR A 161 -39.79 55.08 -7.56
N ASP A 162 -40.16 55.88 -8.60
CA ASP A 162 -39.96 57.31 -8.67
C ASP A 162 -38.53 57.82 -8.40
N GLN A 163 -37.54 56.91 -8.56
CA GLN A 163 -36.14 57.22 -8.40
C GLN A 163 -35.46 57.33 -9.77
N PRO A 164 -34.49 58.25 -9.96
CA PRO A 164 -33.82 58.38 -11.24
C PRO A 164 -32.94 57.18 -11.66
N GLY A 165 -32.52 56.38 -10.70
CA GLY A 165 -31.71 55.20 -10.93
C GLY A 165 -31.46 54.41 -9.63
N LEU A 166 -30.50 53.45 -9.67
CA LEU A 166 -30.08 52.72 -8.49
C LEU A 166 -29.38 53.64 -7.49
N GLN A 167 -29.92 53.77 -6.29
CA GLN A 167 -29.35 54.57 -5.22
C GLN A 167 -28.20 53.78 -4.57
N LEU A 168 -26.97 54.33 -4.62
CA LEU A 168 -25.80 53.74 -3.98
C LEU A 168 -25.56 54.26 -2.58
N PHE A 169 -25.86 55.53 -2.37
CA PHE A 169 -25.51 56.21 -1.12
C PHE A 169 -26.53 57.33 -0.84
N GLN A 170 -26.84 57.55 0.43
CA GLN A 170 -27.63 58.66 0.93
C GLN A 170 -27.03 59.16 2.26
N ASP A 171 -26.76 60.44 2.34
CA ASP A 171 -26.31 61.10 3.56
C ASP A 171 -27.05 62.43 3.70
N GLY A 172 -27.99 62.49 4.62
CA GLY A 172 -28.91 63.66 4.77
C GLY A 172 -29.68 63.87 3.51
N ASP A 173 -29.58 65.10 2.97
CA ASP A 173 -30.26 65.53 1.74
C ASP A 173 -29.48 65.12 0.46
N TYR A 174 -28.31 64.61 0.55
CA TYR A 174 -27.49 64.20 -0.58
C TYR A 174 -27.70 62.73 -0.91
N SER A 175 -28.19 62.46 -2.13
CA SER A 175 -28.41 61.13 -2.67
C SER A 175 -27.63 60.94 -3.97
N PHE A 176 -26.85 59.86 -4.08
CA PHE A 176 -26.14 59.51 -5.30
C PHE A 176 -26.85 58.37 -6.03
N TYR A 177 -27.26 58.65 -7.28
CA TYR A 177 -27.93 57.68 -8.13
C TYR A 177 -27.07 57.32 -9.34
N LEU A 178 -27.21 56.12 -9.83
CA LEU A 178 -26.61 55.66 -11.10
C LEU A 178 -27.62 55.90 -12.23
N ASP A 179 -27.70 57.10 -12.75
CA ASP A 179 -28.70 57.51 -13.71
C ASP A 179 -28.12 58.10 -15.00
N SER A 180 -26.87 58.58 -14.97
CA SER A 180 -26.21 59.10 -16.16
C SER A 180 -25.72 57.97 -17.10
N PRO A 181 -25.64 58.20 -18.41
CA PRO A 181 -25.15 57.22 -19.37
C PRO A 181 -23.72 56.71 -19.03
N ALA A 182 -22.88 57.57 -18.49
CA ALA A 182 -21.52 57.23 -18.09
C ALA A 182 -21.50 56.27 -16.89
N GLU A 183 -22.36 56.52 -15.88
CA GLU A 183 -22.48 55.67 -14.68
C GLU A 183 -23.11 54.33 -15.02
N ILE A 184 -24.11 54.31 -15.92
CA ILE A 184 -24.69 53.05 -16.42
C ILE A 184 -23.64 52.22 -17.16
N ALA A 185 -22.84 52.85 -18.03
CA ALA A 185 -21.76 52.16 -18.73
C ALA A 185 -20.67 51.66 -17.77
N LEU A 186 -20.29 52.47 -16.76
CA LEU A 186 -19.32 52.10 -15.75
C LEU A 186 -19.81 50.90 -14.90
N THR A 187 -21.09 50.94 -14.49
CA THR A 187 -21.73 49.86 -13.75
C THR A 187 -21.73 48.57 -14.57
N SER A 188 -22.03 48.64 -15.87
CA SER A 188 -21.94 47.45 -16.75
C SER A 188 -20.52 46.93 -16.90
N LEU A 189 -19.52 47.80 -16.97
CA LEU A 189 -18.12 47.41 -17.03
C LEU A 189 -17.67 46.73 -15.74
N ILE A 190 -18.09 47.22 -14.58
CA ILE A 190 -17.86 46.56 -13.28
C ILE A 190 -18.54 45.19 -13.27
N GLY A 191 -19.80 45.12 -13.73
CA GLY A 191 -20.54 43.85 -13.87
C GLY A 191 -19.82 42.84 -14.76
N LEU A 192 -19.26 43.31 -15.88
CA LEU A 192 -18.44 42.47 -16.76
C LEU A 192 -17.20 41.94 -16.03
N ALA A 193 -16.51 42.77 -15.29
CA ALA A 193 -15.34 42.36 -14.51
C ALA A 193 -15.71 41.30 -13.45
N PHE A 194 -16.81 41.47 -12.72
CA PHE A 194 -17.33 40.48 -11.77
C PHE A 194 -17.70 39.16 -12.46
N THR A 195 -18.43 39.24 -13.57
CA THR A 195 -18.85 38.05 -14.35
C THR A 195 -17.65 37.28 -14.85
N LEU A 196 -16.62 37.95 -15.36
CA LEU A 196 -15.39 37.32 -15.81
C LEU A 196 -14.55 36.76 -14.64
N ALA A 197 -14.59 37.40 -13.46
CA ALA A 197 -13.86 36.92 -12.27
C ALA A 197 -14.54 35.70 -11.61
N THR A 198 -15.88 35.59 -11.74
CA THR A 198 -16.68 34.53 -11.09
C THR A 198 -16.10 33.09 -11.26
N PRO A 199 -15.71 32.64 -12.46
CA PRO A 199 -15.14 31.28 -12.63
C PRO A 199 -13.87 31.06 -11.83
N TRP A 200 -13.04 32.08 -11.65
CA TRP A 200 -11.80 32.01 -10.88
C TRP A 200 -12.08 31.95 -9.39
N VAL A 201 -13.02 32.72 -8.89
CA VAL A 201 -13.48 32.67 -7.49
C VAL A 201 -14.06 31.30 -7.17
N ILE A 202 -14.95 30.77 -8.00
CA ILE A 202 -15.57 29.44 -7.83
C ILE A 202 -14.51 28.37 -7.83
N ARG A 203 -13.52 28.42 -8.73
CA ARG A 203 -12.40 27.46 -8.76
C ARG A 203 -11.53 27.51 -7.51
N ALA A 204 -11.23 28.71 -7.02
CA ALA A 204 -10.48 28.87 -5.78
C ALA A 204 -11.19 28.20 -4.59
N LEU A 205 -12.50 28.49 -4.44
CA LEU A 205 -13.34 27.90 -3.39
C LEU A 205 -13.40 26.37 -3.50
N THR A 206 -13.69 25.83 -4.67
CA THR A 206 -13.78 24.38 -4.90
C THR A 206 -12.42 23.67 -4.78
N THR A 207 -11.31 24.39 -4.99
CA THR A 207 -9.96 23.82 -4.75
C THR A 207 -9.72 23.62 -3.26
N VAL A 208 -10.11 24.59 -2.42
CA VAL A 208 -10.04 24.42 -0.96
C VAL A 208 -10.93 23.27 -0.50
N ASP A 209 -12.15 23.15 -1.04
CA ASP A 209 -13.04 22.02 -0.75
C ASP A 209 -12.38 20.66 -1.10
N ARG A 210 -11.76 20.56 -2.27
CA ARG A 210 -11.03 19.33 -2.65
C ARG A 210 -9.93 18.98 -1.66
N VAL A 211 -9.17 19.99 -1.22
CA VAL A 211 -8.11 19.79 -0.22
C VAL A 211 -8.70 19.35 1.12
N MET A 212 -9.79 19.97 1.56
CA MET A 212 -10.45 19.60 2.81
C MET A 212 -11.02 18.17 2.75
N VAL A 213 -11.73 17.83 1.67
CA VAL A 213 -12.29 16.49 1.49
C VAL A 213 -11.17 15.45 1.38
N GLY A 214 -10.12 15.71 0.60
CA GLY A 214 -8.96 14.83 0.46
C GLY A 214 -8.23 14.59 1.79
N GLY A 215 -8.00 15.67 2.55
CA GLY A 215 -7.28 15.59 3.83
C GLY A 215 -8.07 14.98 4.98
N LEU A 216 -9.36 15.29 5.08
CA LEU A 216 -10.19 14.86 6.21
C LEU A 216 -11.01 13.59 5.93
N LEU A 217 -11.50 13.42 4.71
CA LEU A 217 -12.36 12.31 4.33
C LEU A 217 -11.65 11.22 3.50
N GLY A 218 -10.46 11.49 3.02
CA GLY A 218 -9.64 10.53 2.26
C GLY A 218 -8.88 9.54 3.15
N ALA A 219 -8.26 8.54 2.50
CA ALA A 219 -7.33 7.63 3.15
C ALA A 219 -6.14 8.40 3.72
N SER A 220 -5.73 8.10 4.96
CA SER A 220 -4.51 8.67 5.51
C SER A 220 -3.29 7.88 5.03
N ARG A 221 -2.13 8.55 4.96
CA ARG A 221 -0.85 7.87 4.65
C ARG A 221 -0.53 6.76 5.65
N LEU A 222 -0.97 6.91 6.90
CA LEU A 222 -0.81 5.88 7.93
C LEU A 222 -1.72 4.68 7.68
N ASP A 223 -3.00 4.91 7.29
CA ASP A 223 -3.93 3.83 6.97
C ASP A 223 -3.44 3.03 5.75
N SER A 224 -2.90 3.70 4.72
CA SER A 224 -2.34 3.04 3.54
C SER A 224 -1.12 2.19 3.89
N ARG A 225 -0.19 2.71 4.70
CA ARG A 225 0.98 1.95 5.16
C ARG A 225 0.62 0.76 6.05
N VAL A 226 -0.36 0.91 6.93
CA VAL A 226 -0.82 -0.22 7.76
C VAL A 226 -1.42 -1.32 6.89
N THR A 227 -2.22 -0.96 5.88
CA THR A 227 -2.81 -1.93 4.93
C THR A 227 -1.72 -2.62 4.10
N GLU A 228 -0.71 -1.89 3.66
CA GLU A 228 0.45 -2.43 2.93
C GLU A 228 1.24 -3.43 3.80
N LEU A 229 1.60 -3.03 5.02
CA LEU A 229 2.30 -3.90 5.97
C LEU A 229 1.48 -5.14 6.38
N GLU A 230 0.15 -5.02 6.52
CA GLU A 230 -0.74 -6.17 6.80
C GLU A 230 -0.83 -7.10 5.59
N SER A 231 -0.84 -6.56 4.36
CA SER A 231 -0.81 -7.34 3.11
C SER A 231 0.50 -8.11 2.98
N ASP A 232 1.63 -7.44 3.16
CA ASP A 232 2.97 -8.05 3.07
C ASP A 232 3.15 -9.14 4.12
N ARG A 233 2.67 -8.90 5.36
CA ARG A 233 2.67 -9.91 6.41
C ARG A 233 1.79 -11.11 6.07
N GLY A 234 0.65 -10.89 5.41
CA GLY A 234 -0.24 -11.96 4.94
C GLY A 234 0.45 -12.84 3.92
N VAL A 235 1.10 -12.25 2.91
CA VAL A 235 1.85 -12.98 1.87
C VAL A 235 2.98 -13.81 2.48
N VAL A 236 3.76 -13.25 3.41
CA VAL A 236 4.86 -13.98 4.08
C VAL A 236 4.35 -15.18 4.87
N VAL A 237 3.24 -15.02 5.61
CA VAL A 237 2.64 -16.13 6.39
C VAL A 237 2.09 -17.22 5.48
N ASP A 238 1.41 -16.86 4.40
CA ASP A 238 0.83 -17.81 3.45
C ASP A 238 1.92 -18.56 2.68
N THR A 239 3.01 -17.90 2.31
CA THR A 239 4.18 -18.53 1.67
C THR A 239 4.86 -19.50 2.61
N ALA A 240 5.11 -19.11 3.86
CA ALA A 240 5.69 -20.01 4.87
C ALA A 240 4.81 -21.23 5.13
N ALA A 241 3.48 -21.07 5.18
CA ALA A 241 2.54 -22.17 5.34
C ALA A 241 2.49 -23.10 4.11
N ALA A 242 2.67 -22.57 2.92
CA ALA A 242 2.76 -23.36 1.69
C ALA A 242 4.06 -24.17 1.62
N ASP A 243 5.18 -23.57 2.02
CA ASP A 243 6.48 -24.25 2.11
C ASP A 243 6.47 -25.38 3.15
N LEU A 244 5.90 -25.15 4.33
CA LEU A 244 5.75 -26.20 5.34
C LEU A 244 4.91 -27.38 4.82
N ARG A 245 3.81 -27.13 4.13
CA ARG A 245 2.96 -28.19 3.54
C ARG A 245 3.68 -28.94 2.41
N ARG A 246 4.56 -28.29 1.66
CA ARG A 246 5.39 -28.93 0.64
C ARG A 246 6.43 -29.84 1.30
N ILE A 247 7.14 -29.34 2.30
CA ILE A 247 8.14 -30.11 3.07
C ILE A 247 7.49 -31.33 3.74
N GLU A 248 6.31 -31.16 4.35
CA GLU A 248 5.54 -32.26 4.97
C GLU A 248 5.22 -33.35 3.93
N ARG A 249 4.78 -32.97 2.73
CA ARG A 249 4.46 -33.92 1.66
C ARG A 249 5.70 -34.64 1.14
N ASP A 250 6.78 -33.91 0.86
CA ASP A 250 8.03 -34.47 0.35
C ASP A 250 8.64 -35.42 1.38
N LEU A 251 8.54 -35.08 2.67
CA LEU A 251 8.94 -35.95 3.80
C LEU A 251 8.12 -37.25 3.84
N HIS A 252 6.79 -37.11 3.76
CA HIS A 252 5.85 -38.21 3.82
C HIS A 252 6.06 -39.20 2.65
N ASP A 253 6.15 -38.67 1.42
CA ASP A 253 6.26 -39.47 0.21
C ASP A 253 7.64 -40.13 0.10
N GLY A 254 8.71 -39.42 0.47
CA GLY A 254 10.06 -39.96 0.53
C GLY A 254 10.24 -41.04 1.61
N ALA A 255 9.68 -40.85 2.80
CA ALA A 255 9.71 -41.83 3.88
C ALA A 255 8.90 -43.08 3.53
N GLN A 256 7.71 -42.93 2.94
CA GLN A 256 6.88 -44.08 2.53
C GLN A 256 7.57 -44.94 1.47
N ALA A 257 8.15 -44.34 0.43
CA ALA A 257 8.84 -45.10 -0.63
C ALA A 257 9.98 -45.96 -0.06
N ARG A 258 10.77 -45.46 0.87
CA ARG A 258 11.87 -46.16 1.51
C ARG A 258 11.42 -47.23 2.47
N LEU A 259 10.35 -46.99 3.26
CA LEU A 259 9.79 -48.03 4.13
C LEU A 259 9.26 -49.25 3.34
N VAL A 260 8.69 -48.99 2.14
CA VAL A 260 8.24 -50.04 1.24
C VAL A 260 9.43 -50.85 0.69
N SER A 261 10.51 -50.20 0.23
CA SER A 261 11.74 -50.87 -0.22
C SER A 261 12.32 -51.74 0.87
N LEU A 262 12.49 -51.17 2.06
CA LEU A 262 13.01 -51.89 3.24
C LEU A 262 12.17 -53.12 3.62
N ALA A 263 10.84 -53.00 3.55
CA ALA A 263 9.94 -54.12 3.81
C ALA A 263 10.11 -55.26 2.79
N MET A 264 10.36 -54.93 1.50
CA MET A 264 10.66 -55.90 0.45
C MET A 264 12.00 -56.61 0.67
N ASP A 265 13.05 -55.85 1.00
CA ASP A 265 14.40 -56.40 1.22
C ASP A 265 14.43 -57.35 2.42
N LEU A 266 13.75 -56.98 3.50
CA LEU A 266 13.56 -57.84 4.67
C LEU A 266 12.70 -59.08 4.34
N GLY A 267 11.71 -58.95 3.46
CA GLY A 267 10.89 -60.04 2.95
C GLY A 267 11.73 -61.07 2.18
N MET A 268 12.57 -60.59 1.26
CA MET A 268 13.49 -61.42 0.49
C MET A 268 14.57 -62.08 1.36
N ALA A 269 15.09 -61.36 2.35
CA ALA A 269 16.04 -61.91 3.32
C ALA A 269 15.42 -63.09 4.10
N ARG A 270 14.15 -62.95 4.55
CA ARG A 270 13.41 -64.00 5.26
C ARG A 270 13.18 -65.25 4.39
N GLU A 271 12.87 -65.07 3.11
CA GLU A 271 12.68 -66.20 2.19
C GLU A 271 13.98 -66.99 1.95
N LYS A 272 15.12 -66.31 1.90
CA LYS A 272 16.42 -66.91 1.68
C LYS A 272 17.07 -67.56 2.95
N LEU A 273 16.53 -67.28 4.14
CA LEU A 273 17.09 -67.76 5.41
C LEU A 273 17.30 -69.32 5.48
N THR A 274 16.40 -70.09 4.85
CA THR A 274 16.48 -71.59 4.88
C THR A 274 17.27 -72.17 3.71
N GLY A 275 17.41 -71.49 2.56
CA GLY A 275 18.05 -71.95 1.35
C GLY A 275 19.49 -71.44 1.15
N ASP A 276 19.73 -70.17 1.47
CA ASP A 276 21.02 -69.48 1.36
C ASP A 276 21.22 -68.50 2.52
N PRO A 277 21.67 -68.93 3.69
CA PRO A 277 21.83 -68.03 4.85
C PRO A 277 22.86 -66.93 4.64
N GLN A 278 23.84 -67.10 3.77
CA GLN A 278 24.82 -66.06 3.47
C GLN A 278 24.24 -64.94 2.60
N ALA A 279 23.37 -65.27 1.64
CA ALA A 279 22.61 -64.24 0.86
C ALA A 279 21.58 -63.50 1.72
N ALA A 280 20.95 -64.24 2.67
CA ALA A 280 20.04 -63.62 3.66
C ALA A 280 20.75 -62.59 4.56
N ALA A 281 21.95 -62.94 5.08
CA ALA A 281 22.73 -62.03 5.90
C ALA A 281 23.14 -60.73 5.14
N ARG A 282 23.52 -60.84 3.86
CA ARG A 282 23.86 -59.69 3.05
C ARG A 282 22.67 -58.74 2.86
N LEU A 283 21.47 -59.27 2.57
CA LEU A 283 20.26 -58.47 2.42
C LEU A 283 19.88 -57.77 3.73
N VAL A 284 20.08 -58.37 4.89
CA VAL A 284 19.88 -57.74 6.20
C VAL A 284 20.86 -56.61 6.44
N ASP A 285 22.14 -56.78 6.08
CA ASP A 285 23.17 -55.77 6.23
C ASP A 285 22.90 -54.57 5.29
N GLU A 286 22.48 -54.82 4.05
CA GLU A 286 22.06 -53.79 3.10
C GLU A 286 20.85 -52.99 3.64
N ALA A 287 19.81 -53.70 4.08
CA ALA A 287 18.62 -53.07 4.68
C ALA A 287 18.97 -52.24 5.92
N HIS A 288 19.88 -52.73 6.77
CA HIS A 288 20.36 -51.98 7.93
C HIS A 288 21.14 -50.71 7.54
N GLY A 289 21.91 -50.77 6.45
CA GLY A 289 22.60 -49.64 5.87
C GLY A 289 21.63 -48.56 5.37
N GLU A 290 20.59 -48.94 4.64
CA GLU A 290 19.55 -48.05 4.16
C GLU A 290 18.76 -47.36 5.28
N VAL A 291 18.43 -48.09 6.38
CA VAL A 291 17.81 -47.48 7.57
C VAL A 291 18.67 -46.38 8.18
N LYS A 292 19.98 -46.61 8.30
CA LYS A 292 20.91 -45.60 8.83
C LYS A 292 20.94 -44.33 7.96
N ILE A 293 20.98 -44.52 6.65
CA ILE A 293 20.95 -43.39 5.68
C ILE A 293 19.63 -42.64 5.80
N ALA A 294 18.48 -43.33 5.79
CA ALA A 294 17.17 -42.72 5.92
C ALA A 294 17.00 -41.97 7.24
N LEU A 295 17.46 -42.52 8.35
CA LEU A 295 17.45 -41.82 9.65
C LEU A 295 18.34 -40.58 9.68
N GLN A 296 19.48 -40.65 8.97
CA GLN A 296 20.34 -39.46 8.86
C GLN A 296 19.70 -38.37 8.02
N GLU A 297 19.10 -38.72 6.89
CA GLU A 297 18.38 -37.76 6.03
C GLU A 297 17.16 -37.14 6.74
N LEU A 298 16.37 -37.94 7.48
CA LEU A 298 15.28 -37.44 8.32
C LEU A 298 15.77 -36.47 9.40
N ARG A 299 16.93 -36.78 10.02
CA ARG A 299 17.54 -35.85 10.97
C ARG A 299 18.07 -34.58 10.32
N ASP A 300 18.62 -34.67 9.13
CA ASP A 300 19.14 -33.53 8.39
C ASP A 300 18.00 -32.67 7.84
N LEU A 301 16.86 -33.24 7.45
CA LEU A 301 15.63 -32.54 7.12
C LEU A 301 14.99 -31.86 8.34
N ALA A 302 14.88 -32.58 9.46
CA ALA A 302 14.37 -32.01 10.70
C ALA A 302 15.26 -30.88 11.27
N ARG A 303 16.58 -30.97 11.02
CA ARG A 303 17.57 -29.94 11.36
C ARG A 303 17.64 -28.82 10.33
N GLY A 304 17.12 -29.03 9.12
CA GLY A 304 17.06 -28.03 8.05
C GLY A 304 16.15 -26.84 8.35
N ILE A 305 15.35 -26.89 9.42
CA ILE A 305 14.45 -25.77 9.79
C ILE A 305 15.22 -24.62 10.47
N HIS A 306 16.28 -24.87 11.20
CA HIS A 306 17.27 -23.88 11.71
C HIS A 306 18.37 -24.61 12.46
N PRO A 307 19.60 -24.75 11.92
CA PRO A 307 20.65 -25.51 12.60
C PRO A 307 20.99 -24.87 13.94
N ALA A 308 21.07 -25.69 15.00
CA ALA A 308 21.44 -25.19 16.33
C ALA A 308 22.79 -24.45 16.31
N VAL A 309 23.73 -24.89 15.46
CA VAL A 309 25.04 -24.24 15.30
C VAL A 309 24.90 -22.80 14.75
N LEU A 310 23.91 -22.54 13.89
CA LEU A 310 23.66 -21.19 13.38
C LEU A 310 23.12 -20.29 14.49
N THR A 311 22.20 -20.79 15.31
CA THR A 311 21.65 -20.05 16.46
C THR A 311 22.74 -19.77 17.51
N ASP A 312 23.54 -20.77 17.85
CA ASP A 312 24.48 -20.70 18.96
C ASP A 312 25.80 -20.00 18.60
N ARG A 313 26.33 -20.26 17.40
CA ARG A 313 27.69 -19.85 16.98
C ARG A 313 27.72 -18.92 15.77
N GLY A 314 26.55 -18.65 15.13
CA GLY A 314 26.45 -17.74 14.00
C GLY A 314 26.89 -18.33 12.66
N LEU A 315 26.89 -17.46 11.63
CA LEU A 315 27.02 -17.85 10.23
C LEU A 315 28.38 -18.49 9.91
N ASP A 316 29.48 -17.98 10.44
CA ASP A 316 30.84 -18.48 10.19
C ASP A 316 30.98 -19.98 10.61
N ALA A 317 30.62 -20.28 11.85
CA ALA A 317 30.68 -21.64 12.35
C ALA A 317 29.72 -22.60 11.60
N ALA A 318 28.55 -22.10 11.23
CA ALA A 318 27.56 -22.87 10.50
C ALA A 318 28.02 -23.21 9.08
N LEU A 319 28.56 -22.20 8.35
CA LEU A 319 29.09 -22.40 7.00
C LEU A 319 30.34 -23.29 6.98
N SER A 320 31.25 -23.16 7.96
CA SER A 320 32.38 -24.04 8.12
C SER A 320 31.95 -25.50 8.33
N ALA A 321 30.87 -25.73 9.10
CA ALA A 321 30.31 -27.07 9.31
C ALA A 321 29.65 -27.66 8.04
N VAL A 322 29.07 -26.84 7.16
CA VAL A 322 28.56 -27.30 5.86
C VAL A 322 29.71 -27.58 4.90
N ALA A 323 30.69 -26.69 4.84
CA ALA A 323 31.87 -26.81 4.00
C ALA A 323 32.66 -28.10 4.27
N SER A 324 32.79 -28.49 5.53
CA SER A 324 33.48 -29.73 5.90
C SER A 324 32.81 -31.03 5.39
N ARG A 325 31.54 -30.95 4.96
CA ARG A 325 30.78 -32.06 4.39
C ARG A 325 30.72 -32.05 2.86
N CYS A 326 31.29 -31.04 2.24
CA CYS A 326 31.33 -30.94 0.79
C CYS A 326 32.29 -32.04 0.22
N ALA A 327 31.97 -32.53 -0.98
CA ALA A 327 32.78 -33.56 -1.65
C ALA A 327 34.18 -33.08 -2.06
N VAL A 328 34.40 -31.78 -2.07
CA VAL A 328 35.68 -31.11 -2.43
C VAL A 328 36.12 -30.18 -1.29
N PRO A 329 37.43 -29.89 -1.18
CA PRO A 329 37.93 -28.88 -0.24
C PRO A 329 37.26 -27.52 -0.47
N VAL A 330 36.75 -26.92 0.60
CA VAL A 330 36.09 -25.59 0.55
C VAL A 330 36.80 -24.64 1.50
N ARG A 331 37.21 -23.48 0.98
CA ARG A 331 37.69 -22.36 1.80
C ARG A 331 36.51 -21.49 2.20
N VAL A 332 36.34 -21.22 3.49
CA VAL A 332 35.31 -20.34 4.02
C VAL A 332 35.95 -19.07 4.58
N ALA A 333 35.44 -17.91 4.22
CA ALA A 333 35.81 -16.60 4.78
C ALA A 333 34.58 -15.80 5.07
N VAL A 334 34.36 -15.40 6.32
CA VAL A 334 33.21 -14.61 6.77
C VAL A 334 33.75 -13.35 7.44
N ASP A 335 33.51 -12.19 6.81
CA ASP A 335 33.92 -10.87 7.30
C ASP A 335 32.67 -10.00 7.54
N LEU A 336 32.09 -10.11 8.73
CA LEU A 336 30.91 -9.40 9.14
C LEU A 336 31.14 -8.59 10.40
N PRO A 337 30.85 -7.27 10.42
CA PRO A 337 31.06 -6.40 11.59
C PRO A 337 30.12 -6.70 12.75
N ALA A 338 28.99 -7.36 12.50
CA ALA A 338 28.00 -7.75 13.48
C ALA A 338 27.18 -8.93 12.92
N ARG A 339 26.38 -9.55 13.79
CA ARG A 339 25.49 -10.63 13.38
C ARG A 339 24.30 -10.07 12.61
N PRO A 340 23.93 -10.62 11.42
CA PRO A 340 22.70 -10.24 10.72
C PRO A 340 21.45 -10.66 11.50
N ALA A 341 20.29 -10.07 11.18
CA ALA A 341 19.01 -10.53 11.71
C ALA A 341 18.81 -12.02 11.40
N ALA A 342 18.23 -12.78 12.34
CA ALA A 342 18.12 -14.24 12.30
C ALA A 342 17.50 -14.75 10.98
N ALA A 343 16.51 -14.03 10.42
CA ALA A 343 15.91 -14.39 9.13
C ALA A 343 16.91 -14.29 7.96
N ILE A 344 17.71 -13.23 7.92
CA ILE A 344 18.73 -13.02 6.87
C ILE A 344 19.86 -14.03 7.04
N GLU A 345 20.27 -14.30 8.27
CA GLU A 345 21.29 -15.31 8.60
C GLU A 345 20.86 -16.71 8.16
N GLY A 346 19.58 -17.08 8.38
CA GLY A 346 19.01 -18.33 7.93
C GLY A 346 18.99 -18.46 6.40
N ILE A 347 18.56 -17.42 5.69
CA ILE A 347 18.53 -17.41 4.22
C ILE A 347 19.94 -17.52 3.65
N ALA A 348 20.90 -16.78 4.22
CA ALA A 348 22.32 -16.87 3.82
C ALA A 348 22.88 -18.28 3.98
N TYR A 349 22.63 -18.92 5.13
CA TYR A 349 23.03 -20.30 5.39
C TYR A 349 22.46 -21.29 4.37
N PHE A 350 21.15 -21.22 4.10
CA PHE A 350 20.50 -22.10 3.13
C PHE A 350 21.00 -21.87 1.71
N THR A 351 21.22 -20.61 1.32
CA THR A 351 21.78 -20.26 0.01
C THR A 351 23.13 -20.92 -0.21
N VAL A 352 24.05 -20.77 0.74
CA VAL A 352 25.39 -21.38 0.63
C VAL A 352 25.31 -22.90 0.69
N SER A 353 24.44 -23.47 1.54
CA SER A 353 24.26 -24.91 1.65
C SER A 353 23.82 -25.56 0.35
N GLU A 354 22.83 -24.94 -0.34
CA GLU A 354 22.32 -25.40 -1.64
C GLU A 354 23.40 -25.29 -2.72
N LEU A 355 24.13 -24.17 -2.76
CA LEU A 355 25.21 -23.97 -3.72
C LEU A 355 26.34 -25.01 -3.53
N LEU A 356 26.77 -25.28 -2.29
CA LEU A 356 27.77 -26.34 -1.99
C LEU A 356 27.27 -27.75 -2.32
N GLN A 357 25.99 -28.01 -2.15
CA GLN A 357 25.36 -29.25 -2.56
C GLN A 357 25.40 -29.41 -4.09
N ASN A 358 25.10 -28.32 -4.83
CA ASN A 358 25.21 -28.34 -6.29
C ASN A 358 26.63 -28.55 -6.78
N ILE A 359 27.62 -27.98 -6.13
CA ILE A 359 29.04 -28.25 -6.41
C ILE A 359 29.35 -29.75 -6.20
N SER A 360 28.92 -30.30 -5.07
CA SER A 360 29.18 -31.73 -4.75
C SER A 360 28.52 -32.69 -5.75
N LYS A 361 27.35 -32.37 -6.28
CA LYS A 361 26.56 -33.23 -7.18
C LYS A 361 26.88 -33.03 -8.66
N HIS A 362 27.21 -31.79 -9.07
CA HIS A 362 27.15 -31.43 -10.47
C HIS A 362 28.43 -30.81 -11.04
N ALA A 363 29.24 -30.11 -10.23
CA ALA A 363 30.34 -29.33 -10.75
C ALA A 363 31.54 -30.16 -11.26
N GLY A 364 31.86 -31.31 -10.66
CA GLY A 364 33.10 -32.05 -10.93
C GLY A 364 34.34 -31.21 -10.61
N ALA A 365 34.23 -30.31 -9.65
CA ALA A 365 35.25 -29.38 -9.20
C ALA A 365 36.36 -30.11 -8.38
N ARG A 366 37.51 -29.47 -8.24
CA ARG A 366 38.62 -29.91 -7.36
C ARG A 366 38.66 -29.09 -6.08
N SER A 367 38.16 -27.86 -6.13
CA SER A 367 38.11 -26.95 -4.99
C SER A 367 36.94 -25.97 -5.11
N ALA A 368 36.52 -25.41 -3.97
CA ALA A 368 35.53 -24.35 -3.93
C ALA A 368 35.89 -23.28 -2.87
N SER A 369 35.26 -22.09 -2.97
CA SER A 369 35.35 -21.04 -1.96
C SER A 369 33.98 -20.48 -1.62
N VAL A 370 33.84 -20.05 -0.36
CA VAL A 370 32.69 -19.33 0.17
C VAL A 370 33.21 -18.06 0.82
N ASP A 371 32.84 -16.93 0.29
CA ASP A 371 33.21 -15.63 0.80
C ASP A 371 31.91 -14.87 1.19
N VAL A 372 31.84 -14.37 2.43
CA VAL A 372 30.68 -13.63 2.96
C VAL A 372 31.14 -12.33 3.58
N TRP A 373 30.60 -11.23 3.11
CA TRP A 373 30.98 -9.89 3.61
C TRP A 373 29.82 -8.90 3.57
N LYS A 374 29.98 -7.80 4.29
CA LYS A 374 29.04 -6.66 4.24
C LYS A 374 29.58 -5.58 3.34
N SER A 375 28.74 -5.08 2.41
CA SER A 375 29.05 -3.88 1.61
C SER A 375 27.85 -2.93 1.62
N GLY A 376 28.05 -1.70 2.06
CA GLY A 376 26.95 -0.74 2.20
C GLY A 376 25.83 -1.26 3.11
N GLY A 377 24.60 -1.26 2.61
CA GLY A 377 23.42 -1.80 3.27
C GLY A 377 23.07 -3.24 2.89
N ARG A 378 24.01 -4.02 2.34
CA ARG A 378 23.80 -5.37 1.81
C ARG A 378 24.76 -6.38 2.46
N LEU A 379 24.27 -7.60 2.65
CA LEU A 379 25.06 -8.81 2.92
C LEU A 379 25.32 -9.47 1.57
N LEU A 380 26.57 -9.68 1.23
CA LEU A 380 27.00 -10.37 0.03
C LEU A 380 27.58 -11.74 0.38
N LEU A 381 27.21 -12.72 -0.41
CA LEU A 381 27.78 -14.06 -0.36
C LEU A 381 28.21 -14.46 -1.77
N GLN A 382 29.40 -15.01 -1.87
CA GLN A 382 29.92 -15.54 -3.12
C GLN A 382 30.37 -16.97 -2.90
N VAL A 383 29.90 -17.87 -3.76
CA VAL A 383 30.36 -19.27 -3.80
C VAL A 383 30.93 -19.51 -5.18
N ALA A 384 32.20 -19.94 -5.22
CA ALA A 384 32.89 -20.21 -6.48
C ALA A 384 33.50 -21.61 -6.48
N ASP A 385 33.50 -22.29 -7.62
CA ASP A 385 34.14 -23.56 -7.86
C ASP A 385 34.97 -23.53 -9.17
N ASP A 386 35.93 -24.47 -9.25
CA ASP A 386 36.80 -24.68 -10.42
C ASP A 386 36.31 -25.85 -11.32
N GLY A 387 35.01 -26.11 -11.34
CA GLY A 387 34.39 -27.21 -12.05
C GLY A 387 34.19 -26.98 -13.54
N ARG A 388 33.28 -27.74 -14.15
CA ARG A 388 33.02 -27.74 -15.60
C ARG A 388 32.15 -26.56 -16.07
N GLY A 389 31.50 -25.79 -15.18
CA GLY A 389 30.58 -24.72 -15.51
C GLY A 389 29.29 -25.23 -16.20
N GLY A 390 28.60 -24.32 -16.90
CA GLY A 390 27.36 -24.60 -17.64
C GLY A 390 26.10 -24.52 -16.78
N ALA A 391 26.18 -23.99 -15.55
CA ALA A 391 25.01 -23.79 -14.71
C ALA A 391 24.21 -22.56 -15.14
N ALA A 392 22.88 -22.69 -15.29
CA ALA A 392 21.97 -21.59 -15.61
C ALA A 392 20.78 -21.56 -14.67
N VAL A 393 20.37 -20.37 -14.26
CA VAL A 393 19.20 -20.16 -13.37
C VAL A 393 17.91 -20.65 -14.05
N SER A 394 17.81 -20.54 -15.37
CA SER A 394 16.64 -20.96 -16.14
C SER A 394 16.62 -22.47 -16.49
N GLY A 395 17.67 -23.22 -16.19
CA GLY A 395 17.85 -24.61 -16.64
C GLY A 395 17.54 -25.71 -15.59
N GLY A 396 17.25 -25.36 -14.33
CA GLY A 396 17.01 -26.35 -13.28
C GLY A 396 16.20 -25.85 -12.11
N SER A 397 15.50 -26.75 -11.40
CA SER A 397 14.61 -26.40 -10.29
C SER A 397 15.36 -25.84 -9.05
N GLY A 398 16.64 -26.16 -8.85
CA GLY A 398 17.41 -25.76 -7.66
C GLY A 398 17.80 -24.28 -7.65
N LEU A 399 18.48 -23.81 -8.72
CA LEU A 399 18.90 -22.40 -8.82
C LEU A 399 17.73 -21.45 -9.03
N ALA A 400 16.69 -21.87 -9.78
CA ALA A 400 15.46 -21.09 -9.94
C ALA A 400 14.73 -20.90 -8.60
N GLY A 401 14.55 -21.97 -7.82
CA GLY A 401 13.93 -21.88 -6.50
C GLY A 401 14.78 -21.09 -5.48
N LEU A 402 16.11 -21.04 -5.68
CA LEU A 402 16.99 -20.22 -4.86
C LEU A 402 16.81 -18.73 -5.21
N ALA A 403 16.73 -18.40 -6.49
CA ALA A 403 16.47 -17.04 -6.96
C ALA A 403 15.12 -16.50 -6.47
N GLU A 404 14.04 -17.30 -6.56
CA GLU A 404 12.71 -16.94 -6.03
C GLU A 404 12.71 -16.65 -4.52
N ARG A 405 13.45 -17.48 -3.75
CA ARG A 405 13.57 -17.26 -2.28
C ARG A 405 14.35 -16.01 -1.92
N LEU A 406 15.35 -15.67 -2.70
CA LEU A 406 16.10 -14.41 -2.50
C LEU A 406 15.26 -13.21 -2.88
N ASP A 407 14.53 -13.26 -3.99
CA ASP A 407 13.63 -12.19 -4.46
C ASP A 407 12.53 -11.87 -3.42
N ALA A 408 11.98 -12.88 -2.74
CA ALA A 408 10.98 -12.69 -1.68
C ALA A 408 11.45 -11.85 -0.48
N VAL A 409 12.75 -11.59 -0.36
CA VAL A 409 13.35 -10.78 0.71
C VAL A 409 14.13 -9.58 0.17
N ASP A 410 13.83 -9.12 -1.03
CA ASP A 410 14.56 -8.06 -1.74
C ASP A 410 16.04 -8.44 -1.99
N GLY A 411 16.34 -9.73 -2.14
CA GLY A 411 17.65 -10.25 -2.51
C GLY A 411 17.79 -10.46 -4.01
N VAL A 412 19.01 -10.72 -4.46
CA VAL A 412 19.34 -10.98 -5.87
C VAL A 412 20.31 -12.14 -5.96
N LEU A 413 20.14 -13.05 -6.94
CA LEU A 413 21.10 -14.08 -7.29
C LEU A 413 21.66 -13.85 -8.69
N VAL A 414 22.97 -13.80 -8.79
CA VAL A 414 23.69 -13.73 -10.07
C VAL A 414 24.57 -14.97 -10.19
N VAL A 415 24.49 -15.69 -11.30
CA VAL A 415 25.27 -16.89 -11.57
C VAL A 415 26.07 -16.65 -12.85
N ASP A 416 27.38 -16.74 -12.75
CA ASP A 416 28.33 -16.75 -13.87
C ASP A 416 28.95 -18.14 -13.97
N SER A 417 28.66 -18.85 -15.05
CA SER A 417 29.06 -20.25 -15.21
C SER A 417 29.34 -20.58 -16.67
N PRO A 418 30.46 -20.08 -17.22
CA PRO A 418 30.85 -20.41 -18.60
C PRO A 418 31.19 -21.89 -18.73
N GLU A 419 30.86 -22.49 -19.87
CA GLU A 419 31.20 -23.89 -20.14
C GLU A 419 32.71 -24.10 -20.07
N GLY A 420 33.17 -25.04 -19.25
CA GLY A 420 34.59 -25.35 -19.00
C GLY A 420 35.32 -24.37 -18.10
N GLY A 421 34.65 -23.38 -17.50
CA GLY A 421 35.26 -22.27 -16.75
C GLY A 421 34.90 -22.21 -15.24
N GLY A 422 34.29 -23.23 -14.67
CA GLY A 422 33.83 -23.21 -13.27
C GLY A 422 32.52 -22.41 -13.11
N THR A 423 32.07 -22.28 -11.85
CA THR A 423 30.86 -21.51 -11.52
C THR A 423 31.13 -20.50 -10.42
N THR A 424 30.63 -19.29 -10.57
CA THR A 424 30.59 -18.28 -9.52
C THR A 424 29.15 -17.83 -9.32
N ALA A 425 28.59 -18.11 -8.16
CA ALA A 425 27.29 -17.66 -7.76
C ALA A 425 27.42 -16.57 -6.69
N THR A 426 26.85 -15.39 -6.95
CA THR A 426 26.84 -14.26 -6.02
C THR A 426 25.40 -13.96 -5.62
N ALA A 427 25.13 -13.96 -4.32
CA ALA A 427 23.85 -13.55 -3.79
C ALA A 427 23.98 -12.29 -2.93
N GLU A 428 23.00 -11.40 -3.06
CA GLU A 428 22.87 -10.17 -2.27
C GLU A 428 21.60 -10.22 -1.44
N LEU A 429 21.70 -9.89 -0.17
CA LEU A 429 20.59 -9.81 0.77
C LEU A 429 20.57 -8.44 1.46
N PRO A 430 19.41 -7.91 1.85
CA PRO A 430 19.35 -6.66 2.60
C PRO A 430 20.00 -6.85 3.98
N TRP A 431 20.88 -5.95 4.38
CA TRP A 431 21.43 -5.95 5.72
C TRP A 431 20.37 -5.45 6.71
N ARG A 432 19.87 -6.37 7.54
CA ARG A 432 19.03 -6.04 8.70
C ARG A 432 19.76 -6.58 9.94
N ALA A 433 20.03 -5.73 10.91
CA ALA A 433 20.67 -6.08 12.19
C ALA A 433 19.65 -6.22 13.30
#